data_5846ade0e7060741fb5c1feb6845fa83
#
_entry.id   5846ade0e7060741fb5c1feb6845fa83
#
_cell.length_a   1.000
_cell.length_b   1.000
_cell.length_c   1.000
_cell.angle_alpha   90.00
_cell.angle_beta   90.00
_cell.angle_gamma   90.00
#
_symmetry.space_group_name_H-M   'P 1'
#
loop_
_entity.id
_entity.type
_entity.pdbx_description
1 polymer ?
#
loop_
_entity_poly.entity_id
_entity_poly.type
_entity_poly.pdbx_seq_one_letter_code
_entity_poly.pdbx_strand_id
1 'polypeptide(L)'
;MIKHRLILTPGLFAAAVVAVIATAPPAIAQDKGTLHPKPLPPLANPEDPALAAKQLFGRKTLPAAGAPYVIGYYARGCMAGAEALPITGPTWQVMRLSRNRNWAHPAMVALLERLSARARKDAGWPGLLVGDMAQPRGGPMLSGHASHQIGLDADVWLTPMPDRLLSRNEREEMSAVMMVRHDRLDIDPHAWTPSHLSVIRAAAREPSVERIFVNAAIKKALCREAKGDRSWLSKVRPMYGHDYHFHIRIKCPSGNPQCESQTPPEPKDGCGEHDLAYWFSDAVLHPKPPKVPSKPKPPITLSQLPANCRQVLAAPDASH
;
A
#
# COMPACT_ATOMS: atom_id res chain seq x y z
N MET A 1 -69.12 -24.15 -57.23
CA MET A 1 -67.64 -24.32 -57.25
C MET A 1 -67.03 -23.05 -56.68
N ILE A 2 -66.71 -23.09 -55.44
CA ILE A 2 -66.14 -21.90 -54.70
C ILE A 2 -64.64 -22.16 -54.52
N LYS A 3 -63.77 -21.29 -55.10
CA LYS A 3 -62.32 -21.37 -54.99
C LYS A 3 -61.89 -20.58 -53.77
N HIS A 4 -61.36 -21.25 -52.76
CA HIS A 4 -60.70 -20.61 -51.65
C HIS A 4 -59.28 -20.25 -52.05
N ARG A 5 -58.92 -18.94 -51.93
CA ARG A 5 -57.55 -18.43 -52.00
C ARG A 5 -56.98 -18.43 -50.60
N LEU A 6 -55.86 -19.14 -50.39
CA LEU A 6 -55.01 -19.03 -49.23
C LEU A 6 -54.18 -17.74 -49.32
N ILE A 7 -54.28 -16.90 -48.29
CA ILE A 7 -53.45 -15.73 -48.12
C ILE A 7 -52.28 -16.11 -47.16
N LEU A 8 -51.04 -16.19 -47.68
CA LEU A 8 -49.87 -16.34 -46.89
C LEU A 8 -49.49 -14.96 -46.33
N THR A 9 -49.44 -14.82 -44.99
CA THR A 9 -48.86 -13.68 -44.28
C THR A 9 -47.37 -13.89 -44.08
N PRO A 10 -46.50 -12.92 -44.39
CA PRO A 10 -45.05 -13.02 -44.06
C PRO A 10 -44.83 -12.75 -42.59
N GLY A 11 -44.29 -13.76 -41.90
CA GLY A 11 -43.85 -13.60 -40.51
C GLY A 11 -42.57 -12.73 -40.42
N LEU A 12 -42.62 -11.64 -39.68
CA LEU A 12 -41.45 -10.86 -39.29
C LEU A 12 -40.63 -11.66 -38.28
N PHE A 13 -39.44 -12.08 -38.64
CA PHE A 13 -38.43 -12.54 -37.70
C PHE A 13 -37.73 -11.30 -37.09
N ALA A 14 -38.06 -10.99 -35.88
CA ALA A 14 -37.31 -10.02 -35.09
C ALA A 14 -36.00 -10.66 -34.59
N ALA A 15 -34.86 -10.30 -35.17
CA ALA A 15 -33.58 -10.72 -34.67
C ALA A 15 -33.27 -9.91 -33.38
N ALA A 16 -33.31 -10.58 -32.23
CA ALA A 16 -32.87 -9.99 -30.96
C ALA A 16 -31.34 -9.88 -30.95
N VAL A 17 -30.83 -8.68 -31.09
CA VAL A 17 -29.41 -8.39 -30.89
C VAL A 17 -29.14 -8.41 -29.36
N VAL A 18 -28.55 -9.50 -28.87
CA VAL A 18 -28.05 -9.59 -27.49
C VAL A 18 -26.76 -8.76 -27.42
N ALA A 19 -26.83 -7.54 -26.86
CA ALA A 19 -25.69 -6.75 -26.56
C ALA A 19 -24.92 -7.41 -25.39
N VAL A 20 -23.79 -8.05 -25.70
CA VAL A 20 -22.84 -8.53 -24.68
C VAL A 20 -22.18 -7.30 -24.09
N ILE A 21 -22.66 -6.89 -22.92
CA ILE A 21 -21.99 -5.88 -22.10
C ILE A 21 -20.71 -6.53 -21.58
N ALA A 22 -19.58 -6.24 -22.21
CA ALA A 22 -18.27 -6.58 -21.68
C ALA A 22 -18.08 -5.80 -20.36
N THR A 23 -18.28 -6.48 -19.23
CA THR A 23 -17.94 -5.92 -17.93
C THR A 23 -16.44 -5.80 -17.85
N ALA A 24 -15.92 -4.56 -17.88
CA ALA A 24 -14.54 -4.29 -17.54
C ALA A 24 -14.23 -4.92 -16.17
N PRO A 25 -13.03 -5.52 -15.97
CA PRO A 25 -12.68 -6.02 -14.65
C PRO A 25 -12.81 -4.89 -13.64
N PRO A 26 -13.36 -5.14 -12.44
CA PRO A 26 -13.52 -4.11 -11.44
C PRO A 26 -12.13 -3.51 -11.16
N ALA A 27 -12.02 -2.20 -11.24
CA ALA A 27 -10.88 -1.49 -10.69
C ALA A 27 -10.68 -2.04 -9.27
N ILE A 28 -9.42 -2.40 -8.91
CA ILE A 28 -9.13 -2.96 -7.58
C ILE A 28 -9.72 -1.98 -6.57
N ALA A 29 -10.85 -2.37 -5.97
CA ALA A 29 -11.52 -1.53 -5.00
C ALA A 29 -10.56 -1.33 -3.83
N GLN A 30 -10.31 -0.08 -3.48
CA GLN A 30 -9.52 0.22 -2.29
C GLN A 30 -10.22 -0.40 -1.09
N ASP A 31 -9.51 -1.24 -0.34
CA ASP A 31 -10.08 -1.86 0.84
C ASP A 31 -10.57 -0.78 1.82
N LYS A 32 -11.83 -0.84 2.17
CA LYS A 32 -12.44 0.02 3.18
C LYS A 32 -12.10 -0.50 4.57
N GLY A 33 -12.21 0.38 5.57
CA GLY A 33 -12.25 -0.02 6.95
C GLY A 33 -13.69 -0.27 7.42
N THR A 34 -13.91 -0.27 8.72
CA THR A 34 -15.23 -0.47 9.30
C THR A 34 -15.37 0.24 10.65
N LEU A 35 -16.56 0.77 10.93
CA LEU A 35 -16.87 1.29 12.27
C LEU A 35 -17.14 0.18 13.30
N HIS A 36 -17.37 -1.03 12.83
CA HIS A 36 -17.77 -2.18 13.65
C HIS A 36 -16.83 -3.38 13.36
N PRO A 37 -15.54 -3.32 13.76
CA PRO A 37 -14.62 -4.43 13.56
C PRO A 37 -15.10 -5.63 14.38
N LYS A 38 -15.29 -6.77 13.70
CA LYS A 38 -15.65 -8.01 14.38
C LYS A 38 -14.39 -8.64 14.98
N PRO A 39 -14.46 -9.10 16.24
CA PRO A 39 -13.40 -9.89 16.84
C PRO A 39 -13.08 -11.11 15.97
N LEU A 40 -11.80 -11.43 15.85
CA LEU A 40 -11.38 -12.65 15.17
C LEU A 40 -11.82 -13.88 16.01
N PRO A 41 -12.35 -14.94 15.37
CA PRO A 41 -12.74 -16.15 16.10
C PRO A 41 -11.53 -16.77 16.79
N PRO A 42 -11.67 -17.43 17.96
CA PRO A 42 -10.58 -18.12 18.62
C PRO A 42 -9.86 -19.09 17.67
N LEU A 43 -8.55 -19.25 17.86
CA LEU A 43 -7.79 -20.28 17.14
C LEU A 43 -8.07 -21.65 17.77
N ALA A 44 -8.38 -22.64 16.94
CA ALA A 44 -8.61 -24.00 17.40
C ALA A 44 -7.35 -24.61 18.03
N ASN A 45 -6.20 -24.36 17.43
CA ASN A 45 -4.89 -24.76 17.94
C ASN A 45 -3.85 -23.66 17.67
N PRO A 46 -3.60 -22.76 18.65
CA PRO A 46 -2.59 -21.71 18.49
C PRO A 46 -1.16 -22.23 18.36
N GLU A 47 -0.89 -23.43 18.84
CA GLU A 47 0.45 -24.08 18.82
C GLU A 47 0.70 -24.92 17.56
N ASP A 48 -0.25 -24.98 16.64
CA ASP A 48 -0.09 -25.72 15.39
C ASP A 48 1.11 -25.15 14.59
N PRO A 49 2.16 -25.94 14.34
CA PRO A 49 3.34 -25.49 13.59
C PRO A 49 3.04 -25.11 12.13
N ALA A 50 1.93 -25.61 11.58
CA ALA A 50 1.46 -25.28 10.24
C ALA A 50 0.60 -24.01 10.20
N LEU A 51 0.23 -23.46 11.37
CA LEU A 51 -0.58 -22.25 11.43
C LEU A 51 0.12 -21.07 10.75
N ALA A 52 -0.61 -20.37 9.90
CA ALA A 52 -0.10 -19.15 9.26
C ALA A 52 0.25 -18.09 10.31
N ALA A 53 1.49 -17.59 10.30
CA ALA A 53 1.98 -16.59 11.26
C ALA A 53 1.09 -15.34 11.32
N LYS A 54 0.47 -14.96 10.20
CA LYS A 54 -0.49 -13.85 10.15
C LYS A 54 -1.69 -14.03 11.10
N GLN A 55 -2.08 -15.27 11.41
CA GLN A 55 -3.15 -15.56 12.36
C GLN A 55 -2.74 -15.27 13.81
N LEU A 56 -1.46 -15.35 14.11
CA LEU A 56 -0.92 -15.05 15.44
C LEU A 56 -0.66 -13.54 15.60
N PHE A 57 0.07 -12.93 14.66
CA PHE A 57 0.43 -11.51 14.71
C PHE A 57 -0.79 -10.60 14.56
N GLY A 58 -1.72 -10.91 13.67
CA GLY A 58 -2.93 -10.13 13.42
C GLY A 58 -3.92 -10.07 14.60
N ARG A 59 -3.70 -10.85 15.66
CA ARG A 59 -4.50 -10.81 16.91
C ARG A 59 -3.88 -9.93 17.99
N LYS A 60 -2.64 -9.48 17.80
CA LYS A 60 -1.99 -8.59 18.76
C LYS A 60 -2.49 -7.18 18.55
N THR A 61 -3.10 -6.62 19.58
CA THR A 61 -3.69 -5.27 19.55
C THR A 61 -2.75 -4.22 20.15
N LEU A 62 -1.73 -4.65 20.89
CA LEU A 62 -0.72 -3.82 21.53
C LEU A 62 0.70 -4.26 21.13
N PRO A 63 1.68 -3.36 21.16
CA PRO A 63 3.06 -3.68 20.89
C PRO A 63 3.64 -4.59 21.97
N ALA A 64 4.70 -5.30 21.63
CA ALA A 64 5.51 -6.01 22.60
C ALA A 64 6.25 -5.00 23.47
N ALA A 65 6.27 -5.22 24.81
CA ALA A 65 7.03 -4.40 25.73
C ALA A 65 8.54 -4.47 25.42
N GLY A 66 9.26 -3.38 25.74
CA GLY A 66 10.70 -3.28 25.57
C GLY A 66 11.12 -2.13 24.66
N ALA A 67 12.42 -2.02 24.44
CA ALA A 67 13.00 -1.03 23.55
C ALA A 67 12.62 -1.30 22.08
N PRO A 68 12.54 -0.27 21.22
CA PRO A 68 12.31 -0.44 19.80
C PRO A 68 13.37 -1.34 19.17
N TYR A 69 12.92 -2.44 18.54
CA TYR A 69 13.82 -3.41 17.96
C TYR A 69 13.22 -4.09 16.73
N VAL A 70 13.96 -4.09 15.65
CA VAL A 70 13.56 -4.63 14.33
C VAL A 70 14.26 -5.96 14.10
N ILE A 71 13.51 -6.95 13.62
CA ILE A 71 13.99 -8.33 13.39
C ILE A 71 13.60 -8.78 12.00
N GLY A 72 14.60 -9.16 11.19
CA GLY A 72 14.43 -9.71 9.86
C GLY A 72 14.22 -8.65 8.78
N TYR A 73 13.58 -9.09 7.71
CA TYR A 73 13.41 -8.33 6.48
C TYR A 73 11.98 -7.74 6.38
N TYR A 74 11.81 -6.70 5.60
CA TYR A 74 10.54 -5.95 5.40
C TYR A 74 9.31 -6.84 5.13
N ALA A 75 9.51 -7.95 4.42
CA ALA A 75 8.46 -8.92 4.08
C ALA A 75 8.58 -10.25 4.85
N ARG A 76 9.48 -10.32 5.84
CA ARG A 76 9.76 -11.55 6.62
C ARG A 76 10.40 -11.18 7.95
N GLY A 77 9.63 -10.62 8.83
CA GLY A 77 10.17 -10.13 10.10
C GLY A 77 9.08 -9.75 11.08
N CYS A 78 9.48 -9.05 12.13
CA CYS A 78 8.64 -8.56 13.21
C CYS A 78 9.34 -7.40 13.92
N MET A 79 8.67 -6.75 14.88
CA MET A 79 9.27 -5.70 15.70
C MET A 79 8.75 -5.73 17.14
N ALA A 80 9.60 -5.34 18.08
CA ALA A 80 9.24 -5.03 19.46
C ALA A 80 9.29 -3.52 19.70
N GLY A 81 8.69 -3.04 20.78
CA GLY A 81 8.73 -1.64 21.19
C GLY A 81 8.23 -0.67 20.10
N ALA A 82 7.22 -1.09 19.35
CA ALA A 82 6.64 -0.21 18.33
C ALA A 82 5.96 1.00 18.95
N GLU A 83 6.06 2.12 18.25
CA GLU A 83 5.38 3.39 18.60
C GLU A 83 4.19 3.60 17.66
N ALA A 84 3.06 4.07 18.22
CA ALA A 84 1.92 4.45 17.41
C ALA A 84 2.09 5.86 16.86
N LEU A 85 1.96 6.06 15.56
CA LEU A 85 1.70 7.40 15.05
C LEU A 85 0.33 7.85 15.60
N PRO A 86 0.24 8.98 16.33
CA PRO A 86 -1.04 9.50 16.80
C PRO A 86 -2.04 9.59 15.66
N ILE A 87 -3.28 9.15 15.89
CA ILE A 87 -4.29 9.07 14.82
C ILE A 87 -4.64 10.44 14.23
N THR A 88 -4.31 11.52 14.94
CA THR A 88 -4.47 12.91 14.50
C THR A 88 -3.29 13.71 15.01
N GLY A 89 -2.63 14.41 14.13
CA GLY A 89 -1.59 15.39 14.45
C GLY A 89 -1.88 16.74 13.77
N PRO A 90 -1.03 17.72 13.96
CA PRO A 90 -1.23 19.07 13.43
C PRO A 90 -1.22 19.12 11.90
N THR A 91 -0.57 18.17 11.26
CA THR A 91 -0.40 18.10 9.80
C THR A 91 -0.57 16.68 9.24
N TRP A 92 -1.19 15.77 9.98
CA TRP A 92 -1.54 14.46 9.47
C TRP A 92 -2.80 13.89 10.10
N GLN A 93 -3.43 12.95 9.40
CA GLN A 93 -4.50 12.12 9.91
C GLN A 93 -4.30 10.69 9.41
N VAL A 94 -4.40 9.73 10.33
CA VAL A 94 -4.33 8.30 10.00
C VAL A 94 -5.66 7.82 9.42
N MET A 95 -5.60 7.02 8.36
CA MET A 95 -6.75 6.42 7.69
C MET A 95 -6.92 4.95 8.09
N ARG A 96 -8.12 4.38 7.91
CA ARG A 96 -8.42 2.96 8.18
C ARG A 96 -8.12 2.56 9.63
N LEU A 97 -8.58 3.34 10.59
CA LEU A 97 -8.31 3.17 12.03
C LEU A 97 -8.68 1.77 12.55
N SER A 98 -9.73 1.14 11.97
CA SER A 98 -10.17 -0.21 12.33
C SER A 98 -9.13 -1.30 12.07
N ARG A 99 -8.11 -1.01 11.26
CA ARG A 99 -7.05 -1.97 10.94
C ARG A 99 -5.97 -2.04 12.00
N ASN A 100 -5.89 -1.04 12.91
CA ASN A 100 -4.83 -0.92 13.91
C ASN A 100 -3.41 -1.04 13.29
N ARG A 101 -3.17 -0.28 12.20
CA ARG A 101 -1.93 -0.35 11.41
C ARG A 101 -1.18 0.98 11.36
N ASN A 102 -1.23 1.74 12.44
CA ASN A 102 -0.48 3.00 12.61
C ASN A 102 0.74 2.83 13.51
N TRP A 103 1.33 1.64 13.55
CA TRP A 103 2.48 1.30 14.38
C TRP A 103 3.76 1.23 13.56
N ALA A 104 4.87 1.70 14.11
CA ALA A 104 6.17 1.63 13.45
C ALA A 104 7.33 1.70 14.45
N HIS A 105 8.54 1.55 13.91
CA HIS A 105 9.75 1.97 14.62
C HIS A 105 9.72 3.50 14.80
N PRO A 106 10.16 4.06 15.95
CA PRO A 106 10.12 5.51 16.23
C PRO A 106 10.75 6.37 15.13
N ALA A 107 11.77 5.87 14.44
CA ALA A 107 12.40 6.58 13.33
C ALA A 107 11.44 6.83 12.15
N MET A 108 10.47 5.93 11.89
CA MET A 108 9.45 6.11 10.88
C MET A 108 8.37 7.09 11.35
N VAL A 109 7.93 6.98 12.60
CA VAL A 109 6.98 7.95 13.20
C VAL A 109 7.52 9.36 13.08
N ALA A 110 8.74 9.60 13.58
CA ALA A 110 9.40 10.91 13.51
C ALA A 110 9.61 11.40 12.06
N LEU A 111 9.83 10.48 11.09
CA LEU A 111 9.92 10.85 9.67
C LEU A 111 8.57 11.35 9.15
N LEU A 112 7.48 10.65 9.45
CA LEU A 112 6.13 11.03 8.98
C LEU A 112 5.69 12.38 9.56
N GLU A 113 5.99 12.64 10.82
CA GLU A 113 5.73 13.92 11.46
C GLU A 113 6.46 15.08 10.76
N ARG A 114 7.76 14.93 10.50
CA ARG A 114 8.53 15.94 9.76
C ARG A 114 8.07 16.09 8.33
N LEU A 115 7.78 14.99 7.64
CA LEU A 115 7.34 15.01 6.25
C LEU A 115 5.98 15.70 6.11
N SER A 116 5.06 15.46 7.03
CA SER A 116 3.74 16.09 7.02
C SER A 116 3.82 17.61 7.21
N ALA A 117 4.70 18.07 8.12
CA ALA A 117 4.98 19.50 8.30
C ALA A 117 5.60 20.12 7.03
N ARG A 118 6.51 19.39 6.36
CA ARG A 118 7.10 19.83 5.09
C ARG A 118 6.08 19.85 3.94
N ALA A 119 5.17 18.88 3.88
CA ALA A 119 4.09 18.89 2.90
C ALA A 119 3.23 20.17 3.03
N ARG A 120 2.96 20.61 4.26
CA ARG A 120 2.27 21.89 4.50
C ARG A 120 3.09 23.07 4.05
N LYS A 121 4.36 23.14 4.44
CA LYS A 121 5.24 24.28 4.18
C LYS A 121 5.63 24.39 2.70
N ASP A 122 6.03 23.28 2.08
CA ASP A 122 6.74 23.27 0.80
C ASP A 122 5.83 22.93 -0.39
N ALA A 123 4.70 22.25 -0.13
CA ALA A 123 3.76 21.81 -1.18
C ALA A 123 2.36 22.42 -1.05
N GLY A 124 2.09 23.20 0.01
CA GLY A 124 0.78 23.84 0.24
C GLY A 124 -0.34 22.86 0.59
N TRP A 125 -0.03 21.61 0.93
CA TRP A 125 -1.02 20.67 1.44
C TRP A 125 -1.32 20.97 2.91
N PRO A 126 -2.57 20.89 3.38
CA PRO A 126 -2.86 21.03 4.81
C PRO A 126 -2.13 19.98 5.65
N GLY A 127 -1.79 18.85 5.07
CA GLY A 127 -1.05 17.75 5.69
C GLY A 127 -1.16 16.46 4.90
N LEU A 128 -0.78 15.35 5.52
CA LEU A 128 -0.78 14.02 4.93
C LEU A 128 -1.94 13.16 5.47
N LEU A 129 -2.50 12.33 4.60
CA LEU A 129 -3.31 11.18 4.98
C LEU A 129 -2.39 9.95 5.01
N VAL A 130 -2.17 9.40 6.20
CA VAL A 130 -1.30 8.24 6.41
C VAL A 130 -2.15 6.98 6.39
N GLY A 131 -1.82 6.08 5.49
CA GLY A 131 -2.44 4.77 5.34
C GLY A 131 -1.84 3.72 6.28
N ASP A 132 -1.71 2.48 5.77
CA ASP A 132 -1.15 1.39 6.56
C ASP A 132 0.37 1.60 6.79
N MET A 133 0.79 1.40 8.03
CA MET A 133 2.17 1.22 8.47
C MET A 133 2.35 -0.25 8.86
N ALA A 134 2.75 -0.58 10.07
CA ALA A 134 2.73 -1.95 10.57
C ALA A 134 1.60 -2.15 11.58
N GLN A 135 1.32 -3.41 11.89
CA GLN A 135 0.52 -3.77 13.07
C GLN A 135 1.41 -3.78 14.33
N PRO A 136 0.85 -3.81 15.56
CA PRO A 136 1.57 -3.49 16.79
C PRO A 136 2.88 -4.25 17.04
N ARG A 137 2.97 -5.50 16.60
CA ARG A 137 4.17 -6.34 16.74
C ARG A 137 4.84 -6.65 15.39
N GLY A 138 4.46 -5.93 14.33
CA GLY A 138 4.86 -6.29 12.98
C GLY A 138 4.34 -7.66 12.57
N GLY A 139 5.16 -8.41 11.84
CA GLY A 139 4.79 -9.72 11.33
C GLY A 139 3.84 -9.69 10.14
N PRO A 140 3.55 -10.85 9.52
CA PRO A 140 2.62 -10.95 8.40
C PRO A 140 1.21 -10.51 8.77
N MET A 141 0.57 -9.73 7.89
CA MET A 141 -0.78 -9.20 8.08
C MET A 141 -1.85 -10.18 7.60
N LEU A 142 -3.04 -10.13 8.20
CA LEU A 142 -4.19 -10.95 7.80
C LEU A 142 -4.61 -10.70 6.36
N SER A 143 -4.51 -9.44 5.92
CA SER A 143 -4.87 -9.00 4.57
C SER A 143 -3.93 -7.90 4.09
N GLY A 144 -3.89 -7.68 2.77
CA GLY A 144 -3.10 -6.60 2.16
C GLY A 144 -1.62 -6.95 2.02
N HIS A 145 -0.79 -6.09 2.47
CA HIS A 145 0.64 -5.95 2.20
C HIS A 145 1.50 -7.22 2.39
N ALA A 146 2.43 -7.44 1.44
CA ALA A 146 3.48 -8.45 1.59
C ALA A 146 4.63 -7.96 2.49
N SER A 147 4.85 -6.64 2.58
CA SER A 147 5.82 -5.99 3.48
C SER A 147 5.13 -5.36 4.69
N HIS A 148 5.66 -4.28 5.25
CA HIS A 148 5.18 -3.63 6.48
C HIS A 148 5.35 -4.49 7.75
N GLN A 149 6.20 -5.53 7.71
CA GLN A 149 6.30 -6.49 8.82
C GLN A 149 7.24 -6.04 9.94
N ILE A 150 8.09 -5.05 9.69
CA ILE A 150 9.13 -4.64 10.63
C ILE A 150 9.05 -3.16 11.05
N GLY A 151 7.94 -2.47 10.72
CA GLY A 151 7.72 -1.08 11.11
C GLY A 151 8.61 -0.04 10.42
N LEU A 152 9.22 -0.40 9.29
CA LEU A 152 10.07 0.47 8.48
C LEU A 152 9.44 0.85 7.14
N ASP A 153 8.17 0.53 6.94
CA ASP A 153 7.36 0.85 5.77
C ASP A 153 6.14 1.68 6.18
N ALA A 154 5.72 2.62 5.33
CA ALA A 154 4.51 3.40 5.51
C ALA A 154 3.91 3.79 4.17
N ASP A 155 2.58 3.68 4.04
CA ASP A 155 1.82 4.17 2.90
C ASP A 155 1.31 5.59 3.18
N VAL A 156 1.58 6.50 2.28
CA VAL A 156 1.09 7.88 2.35
C VAL A 156 0.20 8.13 1.13
N TRP A 157 -1.04 8.51 1.36
CA TRP A 157 -1.97 8.79 0.28
C TRP A 157 -1.52 10.00 -0.54
N LEU A 158 -1.74 9.93 -1.85
CA LEU A 158 -1.53 11.05 -2.75
C LEU A 158 -2.70 12.04 -2.73
N THR A 159 -3.78 11.71 -2.03
CA THR A 159 -4.87 12.64 -1.71
C THR A 159 -4.41 13.54 -0.56
N PRO A 160 -4.34 14.87 -0.75
CA PRO A 160 -4.02 15.79 0.33
C PRO A 160 -4.98 15.66 1.52
N MET A 161 -4.48 15.82 2.74
CA MET A 161 -5.34 15.94 3.91
C MET A 161 -6.24 17.18 3.73
N PRO A 162 -7.56 17.09 3.97
CA PRO A 162 -8.39 18.29 3.96
C PRO A 162 -8.05 19.20 5.16
N ASP A 163 -8.31 20.50 5.02
CA ASP A 163 -8.07 21.49 6.08
C ASP A 163 -9.18 21.43 7.16
N ARG A 164 -9.48 20.24 7.61
CA ARG A 164 -10.43 19.94 8.70
C ARG A 164 -10.16 18.55 9.27
N LEU A 165 -10.67 18.32 10.47
CA LEU A 165 -10.68 16.98 11.03
C LEU A 165 -11.69 16.08 10.29
N LEU A 166 -11.21 14.92 9.84
CA LEU A 166 -12.07 13.86 9.30
C LEU A 166 -12.75 13.10 10.44
N SER A 167 -14.03 12.84 10.28
CA SER A 167 -14.77 11.96 11.16
C SER A 167 -14.21 10.53 11.08
N ARG A 168 -14.52 9.71 12.09
CA ARG A 168 -14.13 8.29 12.09
C ARG A 168 -14.67 7.56 10.87
N ASN A 169 -15.93 7.84 10.48
CA ASN A 169 -16.54 7.23 9.30
C ASN A 169 -15.77 7.61 8.01
N GLU A 170 -15.44 8.87 7.83
CA GLU A 170 -14.66 9.31 6.65
C GLU A 170 -13.30 8.61 6.59
N ARG A 171 -12.62 8.44 7.71
CA ARG A 171 -11.33 7.73 7.75
C ARG A 171 -11.46 6.26 7.36
N GLU A 172 -12.60 5.63 7.61
CA GLU A 172 -12.85 4.23 7.22
C GLU A 172 -13.33 4.12 5.75
N GLU A 173 -14.18 5.05 5.28
CA GLU A 173 -14.92 4.90 4.04
C GLU A 173 -14.38 5.72 2.86
N MET A 174 -13.69 6.85 3.10
CA MET A 174 -13.19 7.71 2.03
C MET A 174 -12.21 6.95 1.13
N SER A 175 -12.39 7.05 -0.18
CA SER A 175 -11.42 6.54 -1.15
C SER A 175 -10.33 7.57 -1.43
N ALA A 176 -9.09 7.13 -1.57
CA ALA A 176 -8.04 7.99 -2.08
C ALA A 176 -8.25 8.28 -3.57
N VAL A 177 -7.79 9.45 -4.01
CA VAL A 177 -7.87 9.85 -5.43
C VAL A 177 -6.82 9.07 -6.22
N MET A 178 -7.25 8.49 -7.35
CA MET A 178 -6.35 7.81 -8.28
C MET A 178 -5.55 8.84 -9.07
N MET A 179 -4.22 8.69 -9.09
CA MET A 179 -3.31 9.62 -9.76
C MET A 179 -2.97 9.21 -11.19
N VAL A 180 -3.37 8.01 -11.58
CA VAL A 180 -3.00 7.39 -12.85
C VAL A 180 -4.23 7.27 -13.73
N ARG A 181 -4.10 7.61 -15.01
CA ARG A 181 -5.15 7.44 -16.01
C ARG A 181 -5.57 5.98 -16.12
N HIS A 182 -6.80 5.75 -16.60
CA HIS A 182 -7.34 4.42 -16.78
C HIS A 182 -6.51 3.54 -17.74
N ASP A 183 -5.88 4.16 -18.77
CA ASP A 183 -4.98 3.46 -19.70
C ASP A 183 -3.62 3.09 -19.08
N ARG A 184 -3.33 3.57 -17.86
CA ARG A 184 -2.11 3.34 -17.09
C ARG A 184 -0.82 3.84 -17.75
N LEU A 185 -0.91 4.63 -18.81
CA LEU A 185 0.23 5.13 -19.58
C LEU A 185 0.83 6.42 -19.03
N ASP A 186 0.05 7.19 -18.26
CA ASP A 186 0.51 8.44 -17.64
C ASP A 186 -0.36 8.79 -16.42
N ILE A 187 0.03 9.87 -15.73
CA ILE A 187 -0.77 10.46 -14.64
C ILE A 187 -2.06 11.07 -15.21
N ASP A 188 -3.08 11.17 -14.35
CA ASP A 188 -4.29 11.94 -14.63
C ASP A 188 -4.01 13.44 -14.37
N PRO A 189 -4.06 14.31 -15.39
CA PRO A 189 -3.78 15.72 -15.24
C PRO A 189 -4.83 16.47 -14.38
N HIS A 190 -6.00 15.88 -14.15
CA HIS A 190 -7.02 16.45 -13.26
C HIS A 190 -6.75 16.14 -11.78
N ALA A 191 -5.99 15.08 -11.49
CA ALA A 191 -5.64 14.66 -10.14
C ALA A 191 -4.22 15.07 -9.74
N TRP A 192 -3.26 14.91 -10.65
CA TRP A 192 -1.85 15.18 -10.40
C TRP A 192 -1.54 16.68 -10.47
N THR A 193 -0.79 17.17 -9.48
CA THR A 193 -0.33 18.57 -9.41
C THR A 193 1.15 18.66 -9.08
N PRO A 194 1.82 19.79 -9.27
CA PRO A 194 3.22 19.98 -8.85
C PRO A 194 3.48 19.73 -7.37
N SER A 195 2.45 19.87 -6.52
CA SER A 195 2.55 19.56 -5.09
C SER A 195 2.84 18.09 -4.82
N HIS A 196 2.31 17.17 -5.63
CA HIS A 196 2.60 15.73 -5.52
C HIS A 196 4.10 15.44 -5.74
N LEU A 197 4.69 16.03 -6.79
CA LEU A 197 6.14 15.95 -7.01
C LEU A 197 6.91 16.49 -5.82
N SER A 198 6.48 17.64 -5.27
CA SER A 198 7.16 18.29 -4.15
C SER A 198 7.14 17.41 -2.88
N VAL A 199 6.01 16.77 -2.57
CA VAL A 199 5.89 15.85 -1.42
C VAL A 199 6.74 14.60 -1.60
N ILE A 200 6.68 13.95 -2.77
CA ILE A 200 7.49 12.75 -3.03
C ILE A 200 8.98 13.08 -3.01
N ARG A 201 9.39 14.21 -3.59
CA ARG A 201 10.78 14.70 -3.54
C ARG A 201 11.22 14.98 -2.11
N ALA A 202 10.37 15.60 -1.28
CA ALA A 202 10.67 15.84 0.12
C ALA A 202 10.90 14.54 0.88
N ALA A 203 10.04 13.52 0.67
CA ALA A 203 10.22 12.20 1.24
C ALA A 203 11.52 11.53 0.76
N ALA A 204 11.82 11.55 -0.54
CA ALA A 204 13.02 10.93 -1.10
C ALA A 204 14.33 11.58 -0.61
N ARG A 205 14.29 12.87 -0.27
CA ARG A 205 15.45 13.59 0.28
C ARG A 205 15.68 13.35 1.77
N GLU A 206 14.76 12.71 2.49
CA GLU A 206 15.02 12.30 3.88
C GLU A 206 16.19 11.29 3.92
N PRO A 207 17.20 11.50 4.76
CA PRO A 207 18.39 10.64 4.81
C PRO A 207 18.09 9.18 5.19
N SER A 208 17.09 8.97 6.04
CA SER A 208 16.65 7.65 6.47
C SER A 208 15.89 6.89 5.37
N VAL A 209 15.30 7.58 4.38
CA VAL A 209 14.56 6.94 3.29
C VAL A 209 15.53 6.25 2.34
N GLU A 210 15.30 4.96 2.13
CA GLU A 210 16.04 4.14 1.17
C GLU A 210 15.29 4.03 -0.16
N ARG A 211 13.97 3.84 -0.11
CA ARG A 211 13.12 3.67 -1.29
C ARG A 211 11.77 4.34 -1.12
N ILE A 212 11.21 4.72 -2.25
CA ILE A 212 9.80 5.10 -2.38
C ILE A 212 9.24 4.30 -3.56
N PHE A 213 8.16 3.55 -3.31
CA PHE A 213 7.47 2.84 -4.39
C PHE A 213 6.27 3.66 -4.86
N VAL A 214 6.15 3.80 -6.17
CA VAL A 214 5.07 4.50 -6.86
C VAL A 214 4.65 3.74 -8.10
N ASN A 215 3.46 4.02 -8.64
CA ASN A 215 3.11 3.51 -9.97
C ASN A 215 4.10 3.99 -11.03
N ALA A 216 4.32 3.20 -12.08
CA ALA A 216 5.26 3.53 -13.15
C ALA A 216 4.88 4.84 -13.89
N ALA A 217 3.59 5.12 -14.06
CA ALA A 217 3.11 6.38 -14.63
C ALA A 217 3.48 7.59 -13.75
N ILE A 218 3.42 7.43 -12.43
CA ILE A 218 3.89 8.46 -11.48
C ILE A 218 5.42 8.63 -11.61
N LYS A 219 6.18 7.54 -11.66
CA LYS A 219 7.65 7.63 -11.88
C LYS A 219 7.96 8.36 -13.18
N LYS A 220 7.25 8.04 -14.27
CA LYS A 220 7.39 8.72 -15.58
C LYS A 220 7.12 10.23 -15.47
N ALA A 221 6.05 10.62 -14.78
CA ALA A 221 5.73 12.02 -14.54
C ALA A 221 6.83 12.73 -13.73
N LEU A 222 7.31 12.11 -12.64
CA LEU A 222 8.41 12.63 -11.84
C LEU A 222 9.69 12.82 -12.67
N CYS A 223 10.01 11.87 -13.57
CA CYS A 223 11.13 11.97 -14.48
C CYS A 223 11.00 13.15 -15.46
N ARG A 224 9.81 13.40 -15.98
CA ARG A 224 9.51 14.49 -16.91
C ARG A 224 9.54 15.86 -16.23
N GLU A 225 9.03 15.93 -15.00
CA GLU A 225 8.77 17.19 -14.31
C GLU A 225 9.90 17.64 -13.38
N ALA A 226 10.75 16.70 -12.92
CA ALA A 226 11.87 17.02 -12.03
C ALA A 226 12.91 17.89 -12.74
N LYS A 227 13.21 19.05 -12.14
CA LYS A 227 14.24 20.00 -12.59
C LYS A 227 15.36 20.10 -11.56
N GLY A 228 16.54 20.50 -12.02
CA GLY A 228 17.73 20.69 -11.18
C GLY A 228 18.30 19.36 -10.68
N ASP A 229 18.59 19.26 -9.39
CA ASP A 229 19.09 18.04 -8.77
C ASP A 229 18.04 16.91 -8.83
N ARG A 230 18.39 15.82 -9.52
CA ARG A 230 17.57 14.64 -9.78
C ARG A 230 18.03 13.41 -8.99
N SER A 231 19.09 13.52 -8.17
CA SER A 231 19.69 12.40 -7.44
C SER A 231 18.68 11.62 -6.59
N TRP A 232 17.66 12.30 -6.02
CA TRP A 232 16.60 11.72 -5.23
C TRP A 232 15.71 10.73 -6.01
N LEU A 233 15.64 10.85 -7.34
CA LEU A 233 14.88 9.94 -8.20
C LEU A 233 15.41 8.50 -8.18
N SER A 234 16.70 8.30 -7.84
CA SER A 234 17.28 6.96 -7.67
C SER A 234 16.54 6.13 -6.62
N LYS A 235 15.99 6.79 -5.58
CA LYS A 235 15.21 6.14 -4.52
C LYS A 235 13.76 5.85 -4.94
N VAL A 236 13.22 6.52 -5.96
CA VAL A 236 11.83 6.34 -6.40
C VAL A 236 11.75 5.21 -7.41
N ARG A 237 11.11 4.12 -7.03
CA ARG A 237 11.06 2.87 -7.80
C ARG A 237 9.64 2.56 -8.27
N PRO A 238 9.45 2.21 -9.56
CA PRO A 238 8.15 1.76 -10.03
C PRO A 238 7.76 0.45 -9.36
N MET A 239 6.46 0.32 -9.05
CA MET A 239 5.85 -0.87 -8.46
C MET A 239 4.41 -1.02 -8.94
N TYR A 240 3.93 -2.26 -9.05
CA TYR A 240 2.52 -2.53 -9.35
C TYR A 240 1.59 -1.91 -8.30
N GLY A 241 0.42 -1.47 -8.71
CA GLY A 241 -0.45 -0.66 -7.88
C GLY A 241 0.20 0.69 -7.59
N HIS A 242 0.11 1.19 -6.36
CA HIS A 242 0.72 2.46 -5.92
C HIS A 242 0.29 3.66 -6.79
N ASP A 243 -0.95 3.65 -7.24
CA ASP A 243 -1.56 4.64 -8.12
C ASP A 243 -2.35 5.72 -7.36
N TYR A 244 -2.58 5.52 -6.07
CA TYR A 244 -3.25 6.48 -5.16
C TYR A 244 -2.46 6.78 -3.88
N HIS A 245 -1.35 6.09 -3.65
CA HIS A 245 -0.43 6.31 -2.54
C HIS A 245 1.01 6.09 -2.99
N PHE A 246 1.95 6.63 -2.26
CA PHE A 246 3.35 6.24 -2.34
C PHE A 246 3.75 5.51 -1.05
N HIS A 247 4.57 4.49 -1.21
CA HIS A 247 5.05 3.66 -0.12
C HIS A 247 6.47 4.09 0.23
N ILE A 248 6.69 4.53 1.45
CA ILE A 248 8.01 4.89 1.97
C ILE A 248 8.62 3.67 2.64
N ARG A 249 9.90 3.42 2.34
CA ARG A 249 10.73 2.46 3.06
C ARG A 249 11.97 3.16 3.61
N ILE A 250 12.22 3.03 4.91
CA ILE A 250 13.44 3.52 5.54
C ILE A 250 14.47 2.41 5.71
N LYS A 251 15.74 2.82 5.81
CA LYS A 251 16.87 1.94 6.12
C LYS A 251 16.72 1.30 7.49
N CYS A 252 17.41 0.20 7.71
CA CYS A 252 17.58 -0.35 9.05
C CYS A 252 18.13 0.73 9.98
N PRO A 253 17.46 1.02 11.11
CA PRO A 253 17.96 1.97 12.09
C PRO A 253 19.25 1.48 12.75
N SER A 254 20.13 2.39 13.17
CA SER A 254 21.28 2.03 13.99
C SER A 254 20.84 1.32 15.28
N GLY A 255 21.67 0.41 15.80
CA GLY A 255 21.33 -0.35 17.01
C GLY A 255 20.37 -1.53 16.77
N ASN A 256 20.04 -1.86 15.53
CA ASN A 256 19.18 -2.98 15.16
C ASN A 256 19.94 -4.06 14.36
N PRO A 257 20.86 -4.82 14.98
CA PRO A 257 21.75 -5.76 14.28
C PRO A 257 21.02 -6.93 13.63
N GLN A 258 19.76 -7.19 13.99
CA GLN A 258 18.94 -8.24 13.37
C GLN A 258 18.05 -7.72 12.24
N CYS A 259 18.10 -6.43 11.94
CA CYS A 259 17.42 -5.86 10.78
C CYS A 259 18.19 -6.21 9.51
N GLU A 260 17.52 -6.83 8.56
CA GLU A 260 18.08 -7.19 7.26
C GLU A 260 17.83 -6.08 6.26
N SER A 261 18.91 -5.38 5.87
CA SER A 261 18.83 -4.28 4.88
C SER A 261 18.53 -4.82 3.49
N GLN A 262 17.74 -4.08 2.74
CA GLN A 262 17.64 -4.29 1.31
C GLN A 262 18.88 -3.72 0.60
N THR A 263 19.33 -4.37 -0.49
CA THR A 263 20.41 -3.80 -1.33
C THR A 263 20.00 -2.40 -1.79
N PRO A 264 20.83 -1.37 -1.54
CA PRO A 264 20.52 0.00 -1.98
C PRO A 264 20.21 0.07 -3.49
N PRO A 265 19.34 0.97 -3.94
CA PRO A 265 19.13 1.18 -5.37
C PRO A 265 20.39 1.75 -6.01
N GLU A 266 20.60 1.43 -7.30
CA GLU A 266 21.67 2.06 -8.07
C GLU A 266 21.53 3.59 -8.05
N PRO A 267 22.66 4.33 -8.04
CA PRO A 267 22.68 5.79 -7.92
C PRO A 267 22.29 6.52 -9.22
N LYS A 268 21.53 5.89 -10.11
CA LYS A 268 20.96 6.48 -11.33
C LYS A 268 19.49 6.83 -11.15
N ASP A 269 19.02 7.87 -11.83
CA ASP A 269 17.64 8.36 -11.66
C ASP A 269 16.55 7.38 -12.12
N GLY A 270 16.89 6.37 -12.91
CA GLY A 270 15.96 5.34 -13.39
C GLY A 270 14.89 5.90 -14.33
N CYS A 271 15.23 6.94 -15.10
CA CYS A 271 14.34 7.65 -16.00
C CYS A 271 14.58 7.35 -17.48
N GLY A 272 15.58 6.54 -17.79
CA GLY A 272 15.85 6.12 -19.16
C GLY A 272 14.69 5.32 -19.75
N GLU A 273 14.59 5.34 -21.07
CA GLU A 273 13.58 4.58 -21.80
C GLU A 273 13.61 3.08 -21.40
N HIS A 274 14.79 2.49 -21.36
CA HIS A 274 14.98 1.09 -20.94
C HIS A 274 14.59 0.83 -19.48
N ASP A 275 14.76 1.81 -18.58
CA ASP A 275 14.41 1.67 -17.16
C ASP A 275 12.89 1.53 -16.96
N LEU A 276 12.11 2.15 -17.85
CA LEU A 276 10.65 2.18 -17.76
C LEU A 276 9.94 1.27 -18.77
N ALA A 277 10.61 0.85 -19.85
CA ALA A 277 10.01 0.08 -20.95
C ALA A 277 9.23 -1.16 -20.48
N TYR A 278 9.78 -1.92 -19.53
CA TYR A 278 9.12 -3.09 -18.96
C TYR A 278 7.74 -2.75 -18.40
N TRP A 279 7.62 -1.64 -17.65
CA TRP A 279 6.40 -1.24 -16.97
C TRP A 279 5.28 -0.80 -17.90
N PHE A 280 5.63 -0.36 -19.11
CA PHE A 280 4.68 0.05 -20.15
C PHE A 280 4.54 -1.00 -21.27
N SER A 281 5.12 -2.18 -21.09
CA SER A 281 4.93 -3.29 -22.02
C SER A 281 3.51 -3.85 -21.96
N ASP A 282 3.07 -4.45 -23.05
CA ASP A 282 1.78 -5.14 -23.15
C ASP A 282 1.61 -6.23 -22.07
N ALA A 283 2.69 -6.93 -21.74
CA ALA A 283 2.70 -7.94 -20.68
C ALA A 283 2.34 -7.40 -19.28
N VAL A 284 2.66 -6.13 -19.01
CA VAL A 284 2.36 -5.46 -17.74
C VAL A 284 1.01 -4.73 -17.78
N LEU A 285 0.71 -4.05 -18.89
CA LEU A 285 -0.51 -3.28 -19.04
C LEU A 285 -1.74 -4.17 -19.27
N HIS A 286 -1.55 -5.25 -20.05
CA HIS A 286 -2.60 -6.19 -20.46
C HIS A 286 -2.20 -7.64 -20.19
N PRO A 287 -1.96 -8.02 -18.90
CA PRO A 287 -1.48 -9.35 -18.56
C PRO A 287 -2.49 -10.41 -19.03
N LYS A 288 -2.02 -11.36 -19.83
CA LYS A 288 -2.85 -12.50 -20.23
C LYS A 288 -3.08 -13.40 -19.02
N PRO A 289 -4.30 -13.89 -18.79
CA PRO A 289 -4.56 -14.86 -17.76
C PRO A 289 -3.63 -16.07 -17.93
N PRO A 290 -3.06 -16.63 -16.84
CA PRO A 290 -2.24 -17.81 -16.96
C PRO A 290 -3.06 -18.98 -17.51
N LYS A 291 -2.46 -19.76 -18.42
CA LYS A 291 -3.13 -20.95 -19.03
C LYS A 291 -3.57 -21.95 -17.97
N VAL A 292 -2.86 -22.03 -16.88
CA VAL A 292 -3.19 -22.85 -15.69
C VAL A 292 -3.14 -21.93 -14.47
N PRO A 293 -4.23 -21.84 -13.69
CA PRO A 293 -4.22 -21.08 -12.45
C PRO A 293 -3.11 -21.57 -11.54
N SER A 294 -2.21 -20.67 -11.10
CA SER A 294 -1.20 -21.02 -10.11
C SER A 294 -1.86 -21.34 -8.78
N LYS A 295 -1.43 -22.44 -8.13
CA LYS A 295 -1.86 -22.70 -6.75
C LYS A 295 -1.40 -21.54 -5.85
N PRO A 296 -2.27 -21.02 -4.97
CA PRO A 296 -1.85 -20.01 -4.00
C PRO A 296 -0.63 -20.52 -3.20
N LYS A 297 0.38 -19.68 -3.04
CA LYS A 297 1.51 -20.03 -2.17
C LYS A 297 1.00 -20.17 -0.74
N PRO A 298 1.41 -21.22 -0.02
CA PRO A 298 1.04 -21.36 1.38
C PRO A 298 1.52 -20.14 2.16
N PRO A 299 0.73 -19.64 3.12
CA PRO A 299 1.15 -18.52 3.94
C PRO A 299 2.35 -18.90 4.82
N ILE A 300 3.18 -17.90 5.13
CA ILE A 300 4.36 -18.07 6.00
C ILE A 300 3.91 -18.54 7.38
N THR A 301 4.55 -19.62 7.89
CA THR A 301 4.38 -20.10 9.26
C THR A 301 5.32 -19.37 10.22
N LEU A 302 5.09 -19.51 11.53
CA LEU A 302 5.97 -18.90 12.53
C LEU A 302 7.41 -19.45 12.48
N SER A 303 7.60 -20.70 12.10
CA SER A 303 8.92 -21.32 11.94
C SER A 303 9.73 -20.77 10.76
N GLN A 304 9.07 -20.14 9.81
CA GLN A 304 9.69 -19.51 8.64
C GLN A 304 10.07 -18.04 8.86
N LEU A 305 9.64 -17.44 9.97
CA LEU A 305 10.12 -16.14 10.42
C LEU A 305 11.45 -16.27 11.19
N PRO A 306 12.23 -15.17 11.35
CA PRO A 306 13.37 -15.16 12.27
C PRO A 306 12.99 -15.68 13.66
N ALA A 307 13.85 -16.50 14.26
CA ALA A 307 13.56 -17.20 15.53
C ALA A 307 13.08 -16.26 16.65
N ASN A 308 13.67 -15.07 16.75
CA ASN A 308 13.32 -14.08 17.76
C ASN A 308 11.92 -13.48 17.60
N CYS A 309 11.25 -13.66 16.45
CA CYS A 309 9.85 -13.27 16.29
C CYS A 309 8.89 -14.06 17.18
N ARG A 310 9.27 -15.28 17.63
CA ARG A 310 8.52 -16.00 18.67
C ARG A 310 8.53 -15.28 20.01
N GLN A 311 9.69 -14.72 20.38
CA GLN A 311 9.84 -13.94 21.61
C GLN A 311 9.02 -12.65 21.55
N VAL A 312 9.04 -11.93 20.41
CA VAL A 312 8.19 -10.75 20.19
C VAL A 312 6.72 -11.10 20.32
N LEU A 313 6.29 -12.23 19.74
CA LEU A 313 4.90 -12.67 19.78
C LEU A 313 4.44 -13.03 21.20
N ALA A 314 5.34 -13.67 22.00
CA ALA A 314 5.05 -14.11 23.36
C ALA A 314 5.29 -13.03 24.43
N ALA A 315 5.99 -11.94 24.09
CA ALA A 315 6.29 -10.87 25.04
C ALA A 315 5.02 -10.27 25.66
N PRO A 316 5.07 -9.74 26.89
CA PRO A 316 3.99 -8.96 27.47
C PRO A 316 3.60 -7.78 26.56
N ASP A 317 2.36 -7.34 26.67
CA ASP A 317 1.93 -6.09 26.03
C ASP A 317 2.65 -4.91 26.72
N ALA A 318 3.03 -3.90 25.93
CA ALA A 318 3.53 -2.66 26.48
C ALA A 318 2.41 -1.98 27.30
N SER A 319 2.75 -1.52 28.50
CA SER A 319 1.86 -0.64 29.28
C SER A 319 1.79 0.74 28.60
N HIS A 320 0.60 1.26 28.48
CA HIS A 320 0.34 2.63 28.01
C HIS A 320 0.67 3.65 29.10
#